data_a4a9c50dbc694f5f3d81b3c323363c62
#
_entry.id   a4a9c50dbc694f5f3d81b3c323363c62
#
_cell.length_a   1.000
_cell.length_b   1.000
_cell.length_c   1.000
_cell.angle_alpha   90.00
_cell.angle_beta   90.00
_cell.angle_gamma   90.00
#
_symmetry.space_group_name_H-M   'P 1'
#
loop_
_entity.id
_entity.type
_entity.pdbx_description
1 polymer ?
#
loop_
_entity_poly.entity_id
_entity_poly.type
_entity_poly.pdbx_seq_one_letter_code
_entity_poly.pdbx_strand_id
1 'polypeptide(L)'
;MKNDKLKIGIYELTGCAGDALLILDCEKELIDIFKAVDIQSFLMAKSDNIDGELDIALVEGSVTTEREIEELKDIRKRAKTVVAIGLCASVGGIQARFLDPKEWEENFKKVYGDIKMTHTKPVQSKPIDAYIEVDYYLPGCPIGKEQFLYFFTRILKGNPPEKSQNPVCVTCKYNENDCLLKRGIFCLGPLTADGCGSVCINHNLPCIGCWGPLDTGNRTAEYYLLKEKGFDVEYIKKKMANYSGTKIAEFFDQIKKEIR
;
A
#
# COMPACT_ATOMS: atom_id res chain seq x y z
N MET A 1 29.65 24.89 -8.13
CA MET A 1 28.19 24.76 -8.20
C MET A 1 27.75 24.15 -6.88
N LYS A 2 26.95 24.85 -6.05
CA LYS A 2 26.30 24.23 -4.89
C LYS A 2 25.38 23.14 -5.45
N ASN A 3 25.70 21.89 -5.16
CA ASN A 3 24.81 20.79 -5.45
C ASN A 3 23.66 20.92 -4.44
N ASP A 4 22.59 21.62 -4.80
CA ASP A 4 21.45 21.74 -3.91
C ASP A 4 20.84 20.33 -3.80
N LYS A 5 20.85 19.81 -2.56
CA LYS A 5 20.27 18.50 -2.26
C LYS A 5 18.76 18.52 -2.53
N LEU A 6 18.23 17.40 -3.02
CA LEU A 6 16.79 17.26 -3.19
C LEU A 6 16.07 17.37 -1.84
N LYS A 7 15.04 18.19 -1.80
CA LYS A 7 14.20 18.41 -0.63
C LYS A 7 13.13 17.32 -0.54
N ILE A 8 13.15 16.57 0.54
CA ILE A 8 12.26 15.43 0.74
C ILE A 8 11.41 15.60 1.99
N GLY A 9 10.10 15.33 1.87
CA GLY A 9 9.20 15.16 3.01
C GLY A 9 8.75 13.72 3.14
N ILE A 10 8.66 13.22 4.37
CA ILE A 10 8.09 11.92 4.71
C ILE A 10 6.89 12.19 5.62
N TYR A 11 5.71 11.78 5.18
CA TYR A 11 4.42 12.09 5.79
C TYR A 11 3.67 10.83 6.15
N GLU A 12 3.04 10.86 7.29
CA GLU A 12 2.30 9.73 7.87
C GLU A 12 0.83 10.12 8.03
N LEU A 13 -0.05 9.42 7.31
CA LEU A 13 -1.50 9.47 7.49
C LEU A 13 -1.94 8.30 8.38
N THR A 14 -3.22 7.92 8.33
CA THR A 14 -3.71 6.80 9.13
C THR A 14 -3.09 5.47 8.68
N GLY A 15 -2.28 4.88 9.54
CA GLY A 15 -1.60 3.61 9.32
C GLY A 15 -0.99 3.05 10.60
N CYS A 16 -0.12 2.07 10.47
CA CYS A 16 0.65 1.50 11.58
C CYS A 16 2.05 2.11 11.73
N ALA A 17 2.39 3.09 10.87
CA ALA A 17 3.73 3.68 10.75
C ALA A 17 4.85 2.67 10.40
N GLY A 18 4.48 1.49 9.91
CA GLY A 18 5.45 0.43 9.61
C GLY A 18 6.39 0.76 8.47
N ASP A 19 5.94 1.56 7.51
CA ASP A 19 6.75 1.97 6.36
C ASP A 19 7.75 3.07 6.77
N ALA A 20 7.35 4.03 7.60
CA ALA A 20 8.25 5.04 8.18
C ALA A 20 9.27 4.41 9.13
N LEU A 21 8.84 3.47 9.97
CA LEU A 21 9.76 2.70 10.84
C LEU A 21 10.79 1.92 10.02
N LEU A 22 10.39 1.32 8.89
CA LEU A 22 11.32 0.61 8.03
C LEU A 22 12.38 1.54 7.43
N ILE A 23 12.03 2.79 7.08
CA ILE A 23 13.00 3.77 6.62
C ILE A 23 14.05 4.03 7.71
N LEU A 24 13.62 4.15 8.97
CA LEU A 24 14.54 4.32 10.10
C LEU A 24 15.37 3.06 10.38
N ASP A 25 14.81 1.88 10.15
CA ASP A 25 15.50 0.57 10.29
C ASP A 25 16.56 0.31 9.21
N CYS A 26 16.70 1.23 8.24
CA CYS A 26 17.84 1.23 7.32
C CYS A 26 19.15 1.69 8.00
N GLU A 27 19.41 1.26 9.22
CA GLU A 27 20.45 1.71 10.15
C GLU A 27 21.81 2.05 9.49
N LYS A 28 22.33 1.14 8.68
CA LYS A 28 23.65 1.29 8.07
C LYS A 28 23.63 2.34 6.94
N GLU A 29 22.56 2.38 6.19
CA GLU A 29 22.37 3.24 5.02
C GLU A 29 21.74 4.59 5.40
N LEU A 30 21.13 4.69 6.59
CA LEU A 30 20.36 5.86 7.03
C LEU A 30 21.19 7.15 7.02
N ILE A 31 22.44 7.09 7.48
CA ILE A 31 23.36 8.23 7.49
C ILE A 31 23.67 8.68 6.05
N ASP A 32 23.85 7.76 5.14
CA ASP A 32 24.14 8.08 3.74
C ASP A 32 22.90 8.61 3.02
N ILE A 33 21.71 8.11 3.34
CA ILE A 33 20.42 8.67 2.90
C ILE A 33 20.32 10.13 3.35
N PHE A 34 20.51 10.43 4.63
CA PHE A 34 20.41 11.79 5.17
C PHE A 34 21.50 12.73 4.67
N LYS A 35 22.68 12.20 4.29
CA LYS A 35 23.71 12.99 3.61
C LYS A 35 23.36 13.30 2.15
N ALA A 36 22.65 12.40 1.47
CA ALA A 36 22.34 12.52 0.05
C ALA A 36 21.22 13.53 -0.24
N VAL A 37 20.30 13.74 0.72
CA VAL A 37 19.12 14.58 0.57
C VAL A 37 18.98 15.59 1.70
N ASP A 38 18.06 16.53 1.53
CA ASP A 38 17.65 17.50 2.57
C ASP A 38 16.24 17.12 3.05
N ILE A 39 16.17 16.46 4.23
CA ILE A 39 14.89 16.05 4.81
C ILE A 39 14.22 17.28 5.43
N GLN A 40 13.17 17.78 4.77
CA GLN A 40 12.40 18.94 5.23
C GLN A 40 11.39 18.55 6.31
N SER A 41 10.72 17.41 6.17
CA SER A 41 9.72 16.92 7.11
C SER A 41 9.85 15.41 7.30
N PHE A 42 9.89 14.96 8.56
CA PHE A 42 9.77 13.58 8.97
C PHE A 42 9.47 13.55 10.49
N LEU A 43 8.18 13.61 10.83
CA LEU A 43 7.74 13.78 12.23
C LEU A 43 8.31 12.71 13.17
N MET A 44 8.52 11.49 12.69
CA MET A 44 9.08 10.39 13.49
C MET A 44 10.59 10.57 13.79
N ALA A 45 11.32 11.31 12.96
CA ALA A 45 12.79 11.39 13.05
C ALA A 45 13.33 12.78 13.38
N LYS A 46 12.54 13.85 13.24
CA LYS A 46 13.01 15.22 13.50
C LYS A 46 11.92 16.11 14.10
N SER A 47 12.33 17.09 14.89
CA SER A 47 11.46 18.05 15.59
C SER A 47 11.32 19.39 14.84
N ASP A 48 12.29 19.74 13.99
CA ASP A 48 12.37 20.99 13.24
C ASP A 48 11.81 20.85 11.81
N ASN A 49 10.59 20.33 11.69
CA ASN A 49 9.95 20.12 10.40
C ASN A 49 9.58 21.44 9.72
N ILE A 50 9.74 21.51 8.41
CA ILE A 50 9.56 22.71 7.60
C ILE A 50 8.49 22.43 6.51
N ASP A 51 7.47 23.28 6.47
CA ASP A 51 6.42 23.27 5.45
C ASP A 51 6.82 24.13 4.26
N GLY A 52 7.75 23.65 3.44
CA GLY A 52 8.25 24.33 2.24
C GLY A 52 7.96 23.55 0.96
N GLU A 53 8.50 24.05 -0.16
CA GLU A 53 8.51 23.32 -1.42
C GLU A 53 9.35 22.04 -1.32
N LEU A 54 8.89 20.98 -1.94
CA LEU A 54 9.51 19.67 -1.94
C LEU A 54 9.79 19.18 -3.36
N ASP A 55 10.92 18.54 -3.54
CA ASP A 55 11.19 17.79 -4.76
C ASP A 55 10.43 16.45 -4.73
N ILE A 56 10.42 15.76 -3.58
CA ILE A 56 9.75 14.48 -3.40
C ILE A 56 9.01 14.46 -2.06
N ALA A 57 7.75 14.03 -2.06
CA ALA A 57 7.01 13.66 -0.87
C ALA A 57 6.77 12.14 -0.87
N LEU A 58 7.24 11.46 0.17
CA LEU A 58 6.90 10.07 0.48
C LEU A 58 5.73 10.08 1.45
N VAL A 59 4.61 9.48 1.07
CA VAL A 59 3.38 9.49 1.89
C VAL A 59 2.99 8.07 2.23
N GLU A 60 2.95 7.73 3.53
CA GLU A 60 2.39 6.48 4.02
C GLU A 60 1.02 6.68 4.66
N GLY A 61 0.30 5.57 4.83
CA GLY A 61 -1.02 5.59 5.45
C GLY A 61 -2.15 5.84 4.46
N SER A 62 -3.37 5.57 4.89
CA SER A 62 -4.60 5.83 4.14
C SER A 62 -5.34 7.04 4.69
N VAL A 63 -6.25 7.59 3.91
CA VAL A 63 -7.07 8.73 4.33
C VAL A 63 -8.31 8.22 5.06
N THR A 64 -8.49 8.63 6.32
CA THR A 64 -9.63 8.25 7.17
C THR A 64 -10.36 9.43 7.80
N THR A 65 -9.84 10.65 7.61
CA THR A 65 -10.44 11.89 8.15
C THR A 65 -10.46 13.01 7.13
N GLU A 66 -11.39 13.98 7.28
CA GLU A 66 -11.42 15.18 6.46
C GLU A 66 -10.13 16.00 6.58
N ARG A 67 -9.52 16.05 7.76
CA ARG A 67 -8.24 16.74 8.00
C ARG A 67 -7.12 16.17 7.14
N GLU A 68 -7.03 14.84 7.06
CA GLU A 68 -6.01 14.19 6.23
C GLU A 68 -6.20 14.46 4.74
N ILE A 69 -7.46 14.67 4.27
CA ILE A 69 -7.71 15.10 2.89
C ILE A 69 -7.11 16.48 2.62
N GLU A 70 -7.27 17.43 3.56
CA GLU A 70 -6.74 18.78 3.44
C GLU A 70 -5.21 18.77 3.47
N GLU A 71 -4.62 18.05 4.42
CA GLU A 71 -3.18 17.86 4.56
C GLU A 71 -2.57 17.23 3.29
N LEU A 72 -3.18 16.18 2.78
CA LEU A 72 -2.72 15.50 1.57
C LEU A 72 -2.76 16.42 0.34
N LYS A 73 -3.81 17.24 0.20
CA LYS A 73 -3.90 18.23 -0.88
C LYS A 73 -2.84 19.33 -0.76
N ASP A 74 -2.49 19.71 0.47
CA ASP A 74 -1.42 20.67 0.70
C ASP A 74 -0.05 20.07 0.34
N ILE A 75 0.22 18.84 0.78
CA ILE A 75 1.43 18.10 0.38
C ILE A 75 1.56 18.04 -1.15
N ARG A 76 0.47 17.69 -1.87
CA ARG A 76 0.51 17.64 -3.35
C ARG A 76 0.83 18.98 -4.00
N LYS A 77 0.34 20.09 -3.44
CA LYS A 77 0.63 21.43 -3.98
C LYS A 77 2.10 21.81 -3.82
N ARG A 78 2.74 21.37 -2.74
CA ARG A 78 4.13 21.70 -2.40
C ARG A 78 5.15 20.75 -3.02
N ALA A 79 4.76 19.54 -3.36
CA ALA A 79 5.66 18.51 -3.86
C ALA A 79 5.63 18.42 -5.39
N LYS A 80 6.81 18.39 -6.03
CA LYS A 80 6.93 18.12 -7.46
C LYS A 80 6.54 16.67 -7.78
N THR A 81 6.97 15.74 -6.91
CA THR A 81 6.71 14.31 -7.04
C THR A 81 6.12 13.79 -5.74
N VAL A 82 5.03 13.04 -5.84
CA VAL A 82 4.40 12.33 -4.70
C VAL A 82 4.51 10.83 -4.91
N VAL A 83 5.01 10.14 -3.91
CA VAL A 83 5.15 8.69 -3.87
C VAL A 83 4.26 8.11 -2.77
N ALA A 84 3.36 7.22 -3.15
CA ALA A 84 2.63 6.40 -2.18
C ALA A 84 3.53 5.26 -1.69
N ILE A 85 3.90 5.27 -0.41
CA ILE A 85 4.67 4.18 0.19
C ILE A 85 3.78 3.31 1.06
N GLY A 86 4.00 2.01 0.97
CA GLY A 86 3.20 1.03 1.67
C GLY A 86 1.83 0.76 1.05
N LEU A 87 1.21 -0.28 1.54
CA LEU A 87 -0.08 -0.74 1.03
C LEU A 87 -1.23 0.21 1.41
N CYS A 88 -1.14 0.85 2.58
CA CYS A 88 -2.19 1.77 3.05
C CYS A 88 -2.34 2.96 2.10
N ALA A 89 -1.24 3.61 1.72
CA ALA A 89 -1.26 4.71 0.77
C ALA A 89 -1.68 4.26 -0.64
N SER A 90 -1.27 3.06 -1.06
CA SER A 90 -1.44 2.58 -2.44
C SER A 90 -2.84 2.04 -2.75
N VAL A 91 -3.52 1.39 -1.78
CA VAL A 91 -4.82 0.73 -1.99
C VAL A 91 -5.78 0.90 -0.80
N GLY A 92 -5.42 1.69 0.21
CA GLY A 92 -6.21 1.93 1.41
C GLY A 92 -5.90 1.00 2.59
N GLY A 93 -5.08 -0.03 2.38
CA GLY A 93 -4.70 -0.99 3.43
C GLY A 93 -5.84 -1.85 3.95
N ILE A 94 -5.61 -2.51 5.09
CA ILE A 94 -6.60 -3.38 5.74
C ILE A 94 -7.82 -2.61 6.26
N GLN A 95 -7.66 -1.34 6.59
CA GLN A 95 -8.75 -0.46 7.06
C GLN A 95 -9.75 -0.14 5.94
N ALA A 96 -9.37 -0.26 4.66
CA ALA A 96 -10.27 -0.08 3.52
C ALA A 96 -11.03 -1.36 3.10
N ARG A 97 -10.98 -2.42 3.90
CA ARG A 97 -11.65 -3.70 3.61
C ARG A 97 -13.18 -3.63 3.60
N PHE A 98 -13.77 -2.64 4.27
CA PHE A 98 -15.20 -2.37 4.23
C PHE A 98 -15.51 -1.51 3.01
N LEU A 99 -15.84 -2.18 1.91
CA LEU A 99 -16.00 -1.58 0.59
C LEU A 99 -17.35 -0.88 0.43
N ASP A 100 -18.39 -1.38 1.11
CA ASP A 100 -19.71 -0.78 1.12
C ASP A 100 -19.76 0.36 2.17
N PRO A 101 -20.08 1.60 1.77
CA PRO A 101 -20.22 2.72 2.70
C PRO A 101 -21.24 2.46 3.81
N LYS A 102 -22.33 1.72 3.54
CA LYS A 102 -23.33 1.38 4.55
C LYS A 102 -22.76 0.43 5.59
N GLU A 103 -22.02 -0.61 5.15
CA GLU A 103 -21.35 -1.53 6.06
C GLU A 103 -20.33 -0.80 6.93
N TRP A 104 -19.59 0.16 6.36
CA TRP A 104 -18.67 1.00 7.12
C TRP A 104 -19.41 1.83 8.18
N GLU A 105 -20.50 2.51 7.83
CA GLU A 105 -21.30 3.31 8.76
C GLU A 105 -21.89 2.47 9.90
N GLU A 106 -22.42 1.27 9.58
CA GLU A 106 -22.95 0.35 10.57
C GLU A 106 -21.87 -0.12 11.56
N ASN A 107 -20.69 -0.49 11.06
CA ASN A 107 -19.59 -0.90 11.91
C ASN A 107 -19.02 0.27 12.72
N PHE A 108 -18.97 1.47 12.15
CA PHE A 108 -18.60 2.69 12.88
C PHE A 108 -19.56 2.93 14.06
N LYS A 109 -20.88 2.87 13.83
CA LYS A 109 -21.88 3.02 14.88
C LYS A 109 -21.82 1.92 15.94
N LYS A 110 -21.52 0.67 15.55
CA LYS A 110 -21.35 -0.43 16.52
C LYS A 110 -20.20 -0.19 17.49
N VAL A 111 -19.10 0.46 17.03
CA VAL A 111 -17.91 0.71 17.83
C VAL A 111 -18.05 1.99 18.67
N TYR A 112 -18.49 3.07 18.05
CA TYR A 112 -18.49 4.41 18.66
C TYR A 112 -19.86 4.88 19.11
N GLY A 113 -20.95 4.16 18.77
CA GLY A 113 -22.31 4.60 19.05
C GLY A 113 -22.69 5.87 18.29
N ASP A 114 -23.58 6.68 18.89
CA ASP A 114 -24.01 7.97 18.33
C ASP A 114 -23.17 9.15 18.84
N ILE A 115 -21.89 8.91 19.15
CA ILE A 115 -20.99 9.94 19.64
C ILE A 115 -20.73 10.98 18.55
N LYS A 116 -21.01 12.23 18.85
CA LYS A 116 -20.66 13.36 17.99
C LYS A 116 -19.17 13.68 18.18
N MET A 117 -18.35 13.26 17.21
CA MET A 117 -16.93 13.62 17.21
C MET A 117 -16.76 15.10 16.88
N THR A 118 -16.18 15.88 17.80
CA THR A 118 -16.03 17.33 17.65
C THR A 118 -14.72 17.75 17.00
N HIS A 119 -13.65 16.93 17.16
CA HIS A 119 -12.31 17.26 16.69
C HIS A 119 -11.87 16.46 15.45
N THR A 120 -12.56 15.37 15.16
CA THR A 120 -12.24 14.49 14.04
C THR A 120 -13.50 14.19 13.27
N LYS A 121 -13.47 14.37 11.96
CA LYS A 121 -14.55 13.97 11.07
C LYS A 121 -14.10 12.75 10.28
N PRO A 122 -14.49 11.55 10.74
CA PRO A 122 -14.08 10.31 10.11
C PRO A 122 -14.73 10.15 8.74
N VAL A 123 -13.99 9.60 7.81
CA VAL A 123 -14.46 9.18 6.49
C VAL A 123 -14.08 7.73 6.24
N GLN A 124 -14.77 7.08 5.31
CA GLN A 124 -14.40 5.73 4.88
C GLN A 124 -12.95 5.73 4.38
N SER A 125 -12.15 4.79 4.86
CA SER A 125 -10.74 4.67 4.45
C SER A 125 -10.58 4.50 2.95
N LYS A 126 -9.72 5.30 2.35
CA LYS A 126 -9.36 5.24 0.93
C LYS A 126 -7.87 5.47 0.74
N PRO A 127 -7.28 4.94 -0.37
CA PRO A 127 -5.91 5.25 -0.76
C PRO A 127 -5.76 6.74 -1.08
N ILE A 128 -4.52 7.22 -1.09
CA ILE A 128 -4.23 8.64 -1.32
C ILE A 128 -4.57 9.08 -2.74
N ASP A 129 -4.50 8.19 -3.73
CA ASP A 129 -4.84 8.46 -5.13
C ASP A 129 -6.36 8.70 -5.37
N ALA A 130 -7.20 8.44 -4.36
CA ALA A 130 -8.61 8.85 -4.39
C ALA A 130 -8.80 10.37 -4.24
N TYR A 131 -7.77 11.11 -3.81
CA TYR A 131 -7.87 12.54 -3.48
C TYR A 131 -6.86 13.42 -4.21
N ILE A 132 -5.71 12.86 -4.60
CA ILE A 132 -4.63 13.57 -5.30
C ILE A 132 -4.03 12.71 -6.42
N GLU A 133 -3.34 13.34 -7.35
CA GLU A 133 -2.49 12.62 -8.30
C GLU A 133 -1.24 12.09 -7.61
N VAL A 134 -0.92 10.81 -7.84
CA VAL A 134 0.24 10.11 -7.31
C VAL A 134 1.15 9.73 -8.46
N ASP A 135 2.41 10.13 -8.39
CA ASP A 135 3.36 9.91 -9.48
C ASP A 135 3.92 8.48 -9.47
N TYR A 136 4.22 7.94 -8.27
CA TYR A 136 4.81 6.61 -8.12
C TYR A 136 4.29 5.87 -6.89
N TYR A 137 4.42 4.53 -6.94
CA TYR A 137 3.99 3.64 -5.88
C TYR A 137 5.12 2.70 -5.47
N LEU A 138 5.38 2.59 -4.18
CA LEU A 138 6.21 1.56 -3.57
C LEU A 138 5.34 0.74 -2.61
N PRO A 139 4.70 -0.34 -3.10
CA PRO A 139 3.80 -1.14 -2.28
C PRO A 139 4.56 -2.01 -1.28
N GLY A 140 3.83 -2.54 -0.31
CA GLY A 140 4.32 -3.44 0.73
C GLY A 140 3.52 -3.27 2.01
N CYS A 141 3.51 -4.27 2.90
CA CYS A 141 2.89 -4.15 4.22
C CYS A 141 3.71 -4.94 5.25
N PRO A 142 4.78 -4.28 5.80
CA PRO A 142 5.39 -3.03 5.33
C PRO A 142 6.18 -3.19 4.02
N ILE A 143 6.72 -2.07 3.49
CA ILE A 143 7.70 -2.10 2.40
C ILE A 143 8.94 -2.88 2.82
N GLY A 144 9.71 -3.41 1.87
CA GLY A 144 10.96 -4.10 2.17
C GLY A 144 12.15 -3.14 2.15
N LYS A 145 13.17 -3.38 3.00
CA LYS A 145 14.37 -2.55 3.07
C LYS A 145 15.10 -2.45 1.72
N GLU A 146 15.38 -3.59 1.10
CA GLU A 146 16.09 -3.64 -0.19
C GLU A 146 15.30 -2.94 -1.30
N GLN A 147 13.98 -3.14 -1.31
CA GLN A 147 13.07 -2.51 -2.28
C GLN A 147 13.02 -0.99 -2.07
N PHE A 148 12.98 -0.53 -0.82
CA PHE A 148 13.03 0.89 -0.50
C PHE A 148 14.35 1.52 -0.96
N LEU A 149 15.48 0.93 -0.61
CA LEU A 149 16.80 1.44 -0.99
C LEU A 149 17.00 1.47 -2.50
N TYR A 150 16.54 0.42 -3.20
CA TYR A 150 16.56 0.38 -4.66
C TYR A 150 15.67 1.47 -5.27
N PHE A 151 14.42 1.58 -4.83
CA PHE A 151 13.48 2.60 -5.29
C PHE A 151 14.02 4.01 -5.03
N PHE A 152 14.46 4.26 -3.78
CA PHE A 152 14.97 5.55 -3.35
C PHE A 152 16.20 6.00 -4.15
N THR A 153 17.15 5.10 -4.35
CA THR A 153 18.33 5.39 -5.17
C THR A 153 17.96 5.74 -6.62
N ARG A 154 16.94 5.07 -7.16
CA ARG A 154 16.48 5.28 -8.53
C ARG A 154 15.70 6.60 -8.68
N ILE A 155 14.83 6.92 -7.73
CA ILE A 155 14.04 8.17 -7.79
C ILE A 155 14.93 9.40 -7.63
N LEU A 156 15.97 9.34 -6.78
CA LEU A 156 16.95 10.42 -6.65
C LEU A 156 17.72 10.69 -7.96
N LYS A 157 17.83 9.69 -8.83
CA LYS A 157 18.44 9.82 -10.16
C LYS A 157 17.43 10.19 -11.26
N GLY A 158 16.19 10.49 -10.90
CA GLY A 158 15.11 10.82 -11.84
C GLY A 158 14.63 9.63 -12.70
N ASN A 159 14.90 8.39 -12.28
CA ASN A 159 14.54 7.17 -12.99
C ASN A 159 13.98 6.11 -12.02
N PRO A 160 12.82 6.39 -11.36
CA PRO A 160 12.22 5.43 -10.45
C PRO A 160 11.81 4.14 -11.18
N PRO A 161 11.84 2.98 -10.51
CA PRO A 161 11.41 1.73 -11.11
C PRO A 161 9.91 1.71 -11.31
N GLU A 162 9.47 1.13 -12.41
CA GLU A 162 8.07 0.85 -12.64
C GLU A 162 7.57 -0.28 -11.72
N LYS A 163 6.26 -0.27 -11.42
CA LYS A 163 5.60 -1.36 -10.72
C LYS A 163 5.72 -2.65 -11.51
N SER A 164 6.04 -3.76 -10.83
CA SER A 164 6.12 -5.06 -11.48
C SER A 164 4.79 -5.44 -12.14
N GLN A 165 4.87 -5.92 -13.38
CA GLN A 165 3.72 -6.49 -14.12
C GLN A 165 3.64 -8.01 -13.99
N ASN A 166 4.53 -8.63 -13.20
CA ASN A 166 4.54 -10.05 -12.94
C ASN A 166 3.83 -10.37 -11.61
N PRO A 167 3.16 -11.53 -11.50
CA PRO A 167 2.68 -12.02 -10.23
C PRO A 167 3.82 -12.57 -9.35
N VAL A 168 3.63 -12.57 -8.04
CA VAL A 168 4.55 -13.22 -7.07
C VAL A 168 4.87 -14.67 -7.46
N CYS A 169 3.98 -15.34 -8.18
CA CYS A 169 4.21 -16.69 -8.68
C CYS A 169 5.45 -16.84 -9.56
N VAL A 170 5.88 -15.78 -10.26
CA VAL A 170 7.11 -15.82 -11.08
C VAL A 170 8.32 -16.05 -10.18
N THR A 171 8.53 -15.19 -9.20
CA THR A 171 9.64 -15.33 -8.25
C THR A 171 9.48 -16.57 -7.37
N CYS A 172 8.25 -16.91 -6.97
CA CYS A 172 7.97 -18.14 -6.24
C CYS A 172 8.45 -19.38 -7.00
N LYS A 173 8.24 -19.44 -8.30
CA LYS A 173 8.71 -20.55 -9.15
C LYS A 173 10.19 -20.48 -9.43
N TYR A 174 10.75 -19.30 -9.59
CA TYR A 174 12.19 -19.11 -9.70
C TYR A 174 12.94 -19.62 -8.46
N ASN A 175 12.34 -19.45 -7.27
CA ASN A 175 12.86 -19.96 -6.00
C ASN A 175 12.51 -21.46 -5.76
N GLU A 176 12.04 -22.18 -6.78
CA GLU A 176 11.72 -23.62 -6.75
C GLU A 176 10.70 -24.05 -5.69
N ASN A 177 9.83 -23.12 -5.26
CA ASN A 177 8.82 -23.42 -4.23
C ASN A 177 7.72 -24.32 -4.76
N ASP A 178 7.28 -25.24 -3.91
CA ASP A 178 6.08 -26.04 -4.12
C ASP A 178 4.83 -25.16 -4.09
N CYS A 179 3.94 -25.34 -5.08
CA CYS A 179 2.73 -24.54 -5.16
C CYS A 179 1.74 -24.89 -4.04
N LEU A 180 1.51 -23.93 -3.15
CA LEU A 180 0.59 -24.10 -2.01
C LEU A 180 -0.87 -24.33 -2.46
N LEU A 181 -1.31 -23.74 -3.57
CA LEU A 181 -2.63 -24.00 -4.15
C LEU A 181 -2.79 -25.47 -4.59
N LYS A 182 -1.72 -26.14 -5.07
CA LYS A 182 -1.75 -27.59 -5.37
C LYS A 182 -1.90 -28.43 -4.11
N ARG A 183 -1.46 -27.91 -2.97
CA ARG A 183 -1.58 -28.54 -1.65
C ARG A 183 -2.90 -28.20 -0.94
N GLY A 184 -3.84 -27.54 -1.61
CA GLY A 184 -5.11 -27.12 -1.01
C GLY A 184 -4.99 -25.95 -0.02
N ILE A 185 -3.88 -25.20 -0.05
CA ILE A 185 -3.67 -24.03 0.82
C ILE A 185 -3.99 -22.77 0.04
N PHE A 186 -4.86 -21.90 0.60
CA PHE A 186 -5.24 -20.63 -0.01
C PHE A 186 -4.02 -19.74 -0.21
N CYS A 187 -3.85 -19.18 -1.42
CA CYS A 187 -2.70 -18.33 -1.74
C CYS A 187 -3.09 -17.28 -2.79
N LEU A 188 -2.80 -16.00 -2.55
CA LEU A 188 -3.08 -14.88 -3.46
C LEU A 188 -1.90 -14.54 -4.39
N GLY A 189 -0.87 -15.40 -4.45
CA GLY A 189 0.29 -15.17 -5.32
C GLY A 189 -0.02 -14.84 -6.78
N PRO A 190 -1.01 -15.51 -7.44
CA PRO A 190 -1.39 -15.21 -8.82
C PRO A 190 -1.93 -13.79 -9.06
N LEU A 191 -2.51 -13.17 -8.03
CA LEU A 191 -3.12 -11.84 -8.10
C LEU A 191 -2.27 -10.72 -7.49
N THR A 192 -1.16 -11.07 -6.84
CA THR A 192 -0.31 -10.12 -6.13
C THR A 192 0.86 -9.71 -7.00
N ALA A 193 1.11 -8.41 -7.11
CA ALA A 193 2.28 -7.88 -7.81
C ALA A 193 3.58 -8.37 -7.15
N ASP A 194 4.55 -8.75 -7.97
CA ASP A 194 5.86 -9.20 -7.51
C ASP A 194 6.75 -8.04 -7.05
N GLY A 195 7.77 -8.36 -6.26
CA GLY A 195 8.76 -7.43 -5.74
C GLY A 195 9.23 -7.79 -4.33
N CYS A 196 8.46 -8.63 -3.60
CA CYS A 196 8.79 -9.07 -2.24
C CYS A 196 9.76 -10.29 -2.19
N GLY A 197 10.21 -10.81 -3.33
CA GLY A 197 11.05 -12.02 -3.38
C GLY A 197 10.33 -13.30 -2.94
N SER A 198 8.98 -13.33 -2.96
CA SER A 198 8.14 -14.45 -2.50
C SER A 198 8.43 -14.92 -1.06
N VAL A 199 8.89 -14.02 -0.18
CA VAL A 199 9.41 -14.33 1.16
C VAL A 199 8.49 -15.25 1.98
N CYS A 200 7.16 -15.01 1.97
CA CYS A 200 6.22 -15.86 2.71
C CYS A 200 6.27 -17.31 2.20
N ILE A 201 6.23 -17.49 0.88
CA ILE A 201 6.18 -18.82 0.27
C ILE A 201 7.51 -19.55 0.44
N ASN A 202 8.64 -18.84 0.41
CA ASN A 202 9.95 -19.41 0.73
C ASN A 202 10.01 -20.01 2.15
N HIS A 203 9.14 -19.56 3.05
CA HIS A 203 8.96 -20.10 4.41
C HIS A 203 7.69 -20.97 4.55
N ASN A 204 7.17 -21.47 3.43
CA ASN A 204 5.99 -22.35 3.40
C ASN A 204 4.69 -21.69 3.93
N LEU A 205 4.62 -20.35 3.86
CA LEU A 205 3.44 -19.56 4.20
C LEU A 205 2.79 -19.02 2.93
N PRO A 206 1.45 -18.97 2.85
CA PRO A 206 0.76 -18.49 1.66
C PRO A 206 0.93 -16.98 1.45
N CYS A 207 0.93 -16.56 0.19
CA CYS A 207 0.83 -15.15 -0.15
C CYS A 207 -0.53 -14.61 0.31
N ILE A 208 -0.51 -13.49 1.02
CA ILE A 208 -1.70 -12.80 1.56
C ILE A 208 -2.08 -11.55 0.76
N GLY A 209 -1.27 -11.18 -0.24
CA GLY A 209 -1.58 -10.03 -1.10
C GLY A 209 -0.98 -8.69 -0.66
N CYS A 210 -0.06 -8.68 0.31
CA CYS A 210 0.45 -7.45 0.95
C CYS A 210 1.23 -6.49 0.03
N TRP A 211 1.54 -6.89 -1.21
CA TRP A 211 2.12 -6.04 -2.26
C TRP A 211 1.07 -5.44 -3.19
N GLY A 212 -0.20 -5.62 -2.86
CA GLY A 212 -1.32 -5.09 -3.62
C GLY A 212 -1.63 -5.89 -4.88
N PRO A 213 -2.74 -5.53 -5.54
CA PRO A 213 -3.21 -6.26 -6.71
C PRO A 213 -2.29 -6.05 -7.92
N LEU A 214 -2.09 -7.14 -8.67
CA LEU A 214 -1.51 -7.09 -10.00
C LEU A 214 -2.52 -6.50 -10.98
N ASP A 215 -2.14 -5.46 -11.74
CA ASP A 215 -3.06 -4.77 -12.64
C ASP A 215 -3.52 -5.69 -13.79
N THR A 216 -2.62 -6.55 -14.28
CA THR A 216 -2.88 -7.55 -15.34
C THR A 216 -3.41 -8.89 -14.81
N GLY A 217 -3.62 -9.01 -13.49
CA GLY A 217 -4.04 -10.26 -12.85
C GLY A 217 -5.45 -10.69 -13.26
N ASN A 218 -5.60 -11.95 -13.68
CA ASN A 218 -6.90 -12.52 -14.00
C ASN A 218 -7.65 -12.93 -12.73
N ARG A 219 -8.35 -11.96 -12.14
CA ARG A 219 -9.10 -12.13 -10.88
C ARG A 219 -10.23 -13.16 -11.00
N THR A 220 -10.88 -13.20 -12.15
CA THR A 220 -11.98 -14.14 -12.45
C THR A 220 -11.46 -15.58 -12.46
N ALA A 221 -10.36 -15.85 -13.15
CA ALA A 221 -9.76 -17.19 -13.19
C ALA A 221 -9.31 -17.65 -11.80
N GLU A 222 -8.69 -16.77 -11.02
CA GLU A 222 -8.27 -17.11 -9.65
C GLU A 222 -9.47 -17.38 -8.73
N TYR A 223 -10.52 -16.58 -8.83
CA TYR A 223 -11.75 -16.80 -8.07
C TYR A 223 -12.35 -18.18 -8.35
N TYR A 224 -12.48 -18.58 -9.60
CA TYR A 224 -13.01 -19.90 -9.96
C TYR A 224 -12.07 -21.03 -9.58
N LEU A 225 -10.75 -20.84 -9.71
CA LEU A 225 -9.76 -21.81 -9.24
C LEU A 225 -9.86 -22.05 -7.72
N LEU A 226 -9.97 -20.98 -6.93
CA LEU A 226 -10.13 -21.07 -5.48
C LEU A 226 -11.43 -21.77 -5.08
N LYS A 227 -12.52 -21.47 -5.80
CA LYS A 227 -13.83 -22.11 -5.62
C LYS A 227 -13.79 -23.60 -5.96
N GLU A 228 -13.16 -23.98 -7.07
CA GLU A 228 -12.95 -25.39 -7.48
C GLU A 228 -12.15 -26.16 -6.42
N LYS A 229 -11.21 -25.50 -5.75
CA LYS A 229 -10.44 -26.08 -4.63
C LYS A 229 -11.21 -26.15 -3.31
N GLY A 230 -12.50 -25.80 -3.30
CA GLY A 230 -13.38 -25.93 -2.14
C GLY A 230 -13.34 -24.76 -1.15
N PHE A 231 -12.71 -23.63 -1.51
CA PHE A 231 -12.76 -22.46 -0.65
C PHE A 231 -14.14 -21.77 -0.71
N ASP A 232 -14.63 -21.37 0.44
CA ASP A 232 -15.89 -20.65 0.58
C ASP A 232 -15.84 -19.25 -0.05
N VAL A 233 -16.94 -18.81 -0.67
CA VAL A 233 -17.02 -17.53 -1.40
C VAL A 233 -16.77 -16.34 -0.47
N GLU A 234 -17.36 -16.35 0.72
CA GLU A 234 -17.18 -15.24 1.68
C GLU A 234 -15.73 -15.23 2.24
N TYR A 235 -15.12 -16.39 2.41
CA TYR A 235 -13.71 -16.48 2.76
C TYR A 235 -12.82 -15.89 1.68
N ILE A 236 -13.06 -16.23 0.40
CA ILE A 236 -12.32 -15.67 -0.75
C ILE A 236 -12.45 -14.14 -0.77
N LYS A 237 -13.67 -13.61 -0.66
CA LYS A 237 -13.92 -12.16 -0.62
C LYS A 237 -13.15 -11.48 0.49
N LYS A 238 -13.25 -11.98 1.72
CA LYS A 238 -12.53 -11.41 2.88
C LYS A 238 -11.03 -11.37 2.66
N LYS A 239 -10.46 -12.45 2.13
CA LYS A 239 -9.02 -12.54 1.89
C LYS A 239 -8.57 -11.58 0.79
N MET A 240 -9.29 -11.50 -0.31
CA MET A 240 -8.98 -10.59 -1.40
C MET A 240 -9.17 -9.12 -1.00
N ALA A 241 -10.19 -8.80 -0.22
CA ALA A 241 -10.46 -7.44 0.24
C ALA A 241 -9.39 -6.86 1.18
N ASN A 242 -8.71 -7.71 1.96
CA ASN A 242 -7.75 -7.24 2.96
C ASN A 242 -6.60 -6.41 2.38
N TYR A 243 -6.15 -6.73 1.16
CA TYR A 243 -4.95 -6.13 0.57
C TYR A 243 -5.17 -5.60 -0.86
N SER A 244 -6.42 -5.53 -1.30
CA SER A 244 -6.78 -5.01 -2.61
C SER A 244 -7.60 -3.72 -2.54
N GLY A 245 -8.02 -3.33 -1.34
CA GLY A 245 -8.77 -2.11 -1.09
C GLY A 245 -9.98 -1.97 -2.00
N THR A 246 -10.26 -0.75 -2.42
CA THR A 246 -11.38 -0.43 -3.32
C THR A 246 -11.28 -1.07 -4.70
N LYS A 247 -10.06 -1.45 -5.15
CA LYS A 247 -9.84 -2.08 -6.48
C LYS A 247 -10.48 -3.46 -6.62
N ILE A 248 -10.86 -4.11 -5.51
CA ILE A 248 -11.52 -5.42 -5.55
C ILE A 248 -13.05 -5.33 -5.51
N ALA A 249 -13.61 -4.20 -5.07
CA ALA A 249 -15.07 -4.03 -4.96
C ALA A 249 -15.76 -4.21 -6.32
N GLU A 250 -15.27 -3.49 -7.32
CA GLU A 250 -15.80 -3.55 -8.70
C GLU A 250 -15.76 -4.97 -9.27
N PHE A 251 -14.71 -5.71 -8.96
CA PHE A 251 -14.56 -7.09 -9.39
C PHE A 251 -15.65 -8.01 -8.81
N PHE A 252 -15.94 -7.91 -7.50
CA PHE A 252 -17.00 -8.73 -6.91
C PHE A 252 -18.41 -8.32 -7.39
N ASP A 253 -18.62 -7.07 -7.72
CA ASP A 253 -19.87 -6.61 -8.31
C ASP A 253 -20.06 -7.13 -9.75
N GLN A 254 -18.98 -7.28 -10.52
CA GLN A 254 -18.99 -7.93 -11.83
C GLN A 254 -19.33 -9.42 -11.69
N ILE A 255 -18.65 -10.14 -10.81
CA ILE A 255 -18.92 -11.57 -10.57
C ILE A 255 -20.36 -11.82 -10.13
N LYS A 256 -20.92 -10.98 -9.25
CA LYS A 256 -22.34 -11.10 -8.86
C LYS A 256 -23.32 -10.96 -10.03
N LYS A 257 -22.96 -10.19 -11.07
CA LYS A 257 -23.77 -10.04 -12.29
C LYS A 257 -23.62 -11.25 -13.23
N GLU A 258 -22.45 -11.88 -13.26
CA GLU A 258 -22.19 -13.05 -14.12
C GLU A 258 -22.78 -14.35 -13.55
N ILE A 259 -22.95 -14.44 -12.23
CA ILE A 259 -23.49 -15.63 -11.53
C ILE A 259 -25.04 -15.62 -11.49
N ARG A 260 -25.68 -14.50 -11.83
CA ARG A 260 -27.15 -14.41 -11.99
C ARG A 260 -27.58 -14.79 -13.40
#